data_c4d2c183e8555f5560c10d096c8df3ce
#
_entry.id   c4d2c183e8555f5560c10d096c8df3ce
#
_cell.length_a   1.000
_cell.length_b   1.000
_cell.length_c   1.000
_cell.angle_alpha   90.00
_cell.angle_beta   90.00
_cell.angle_gamma   90.00
#
_symmetry.space_group_name_H-M   'P 1'
#
loop_
_entity.id
_entity.type
_entity.pdbx_description
1 polymer ?
#
loop_
_entity_poly.entity_id
_entity_poly.type
_entity_poly.pdbx_seq_one_letter_code
_entity_poly.pdbx_strand_id
1 'polypeptide(L)'
;DRDDDMDFPILGLLALESKGIRLTPRTIANTWVSRIPFAQTYTAEGIAYRNFALSIWPPDSAQYRNPFREWIGAQIRADIFGYVMPGRPQQAAELAFKDASISHTKNGIYGEMFVAAMVAAAFVETNVDDIVSAGLNQIPNKSRLAEAIRNTQQWCRAEMSKKNQQWQDVWSEIDKNYGHYHGVHTINNACLVVLGLYFGQHEFEQGIVSTVLAGWDTDCNAATVGSILGVKLGATALPEKWTGVLNDRLLSDVRGESDNKISELAQRTVVVANNILTTAPPIERPSLSGDASGIWELETGWGSQQLNLREGTVYLVDNELGPFSLTASSLNASELKFSFAIDKGGWDFLVDFEGRLDGDTIEGSYYPGEVSVKGRRISHS
;
A
#
# COMPACT_ATOMS: atom_id res chain seq x y z
N ASP A 1 -3.77 -1.70 26.74
CA ASP A 1 -4.38 -2.88 26.16
C ASP A 1 -3.60 -3.27 24.90
N ARG A 2 -3.72 -4.51 24.48
CA ARG A 2 -3.14 -5.06 23.25
C ARG A 2 -4.08 -4.73 22.06
N ASP A 3 -3.49 -4.55 20.86
CA ASP A 3 -4.22 -4.24 19.64
C ASP A 3 -3.54 -4.91 18.43
N ASP A 4 -4.31 -5.45 17.46
CA ASP A 4 -3.75 -6.07 16.27
C ASP A 4 -3.20 -5.06 15.26
N ASP A 5 -3.69 -3.82 15.26
CA ASP A 5 -3.07 -2.70 14.53
C ASP A 5 -1.60 -2.47 14.92
N MET A 6 -1.19 -2.92 16.12
CA MET A 6 0.19 -2.84 16.58
C MET A 6 0.94 -4.16 16.46
N ASP A 7 0.26 -5.30 16.66
CA ASP A 7 0.87 -6.62 16.58
C ASP A 7 1.42 -6.91 15.16
N PHE A 8 0.64 -6.60 14.13
CA PHE A 8 1.04 -6.89 12.75
C PHE A 8 2.17 -6.00 12.23
N PRO A 9 2.25 -4.70 12.51
CA PRO A 9 3.46 -3.91 12.24
C PRO A 9 4.72 -4.45 12.93
N ILE A 10 4.62 -4.96 14.17
CA ILE A 10 5.74 -5.61 14.87
C ILE A 10 6.14 -6.90 14.14
N LEU A 11 5.19 -7.72 13.70
CA LEU A 11 5.48 -8.92 12.89
C LEU A 11 6.17 -8.57 11.58
N GLY A 12 5.73 -7.50 10.92
CA GLY A 12 6.38 -6.97 9.73
C GLY A 12 7.82 -6.52 10.00
N LEU A 13 8.04 -5.81 11.12
CA LEU A 13 9.39 -5.41 11.55
C LEU A 13 10.30 -6.63 11.76
N LEU A 14 9.85 -7.66 12.47
CA LEU A 14 10.61 -8.90 12.70
C LEU A 14 10.96 -9.62 11.38
N ALA A 15 10.02 -9.65 10.45
CA ALA A 15 10.25 -10.25 9.13
C ALA A 15 11.30 -9.46 8.35
N LEU A 16 11.23 -8.13 8.38
CA LEU A 16 12.19 -7.22 7.73
C LEU A 16 13.58 -7.28 8.39
N GLU A 17 13.67 -7.36 9.72
CA GLU A 17 14.95 -7.59 10.44
C GLU A 17 15.61 -8.87 10.00
N SER A 18 14.83 -9.94 9.76
CA SER A 18 15.34 -11.24 9.33
C SER A 18 15.76 -11.30 7.87
N LYS A 19 15.06 -10.62 6.96
CA LYS A 19 15.19 -10.81 5.50
C LYS A 19 15.47 -9.53 4.71
N GLY A 20 15.24 -8.36 5.31
CA GLY A 20 15.35 -7.08 4.60
C GLY A 20 14.47 -7.06 3.34
N ILE A 21 14.97 -6.48 2.27
CA ILE A 21 14.28 -6.38 0.98
C ILE A 21 13.97 -7.74 0.32
N ARG A 22 14.69 -8.81 0.72
CA ARG A 22 14.44 -10.18 0.23
C ARG A 22 13.24 -10.86 0.88
N LEU A 23 12.38 -10.10 1.52
CA LEU A 23 11.12 -10.55 2.09
C LEU A 23 10.26 -11.23 1.01
N THR A 24 9.66 -12.36 1.35
CA THR A 24 8.71 -13.08 0.48
C THR A 24 7.42 -13.38 1.23
N PRO A 25 6.28 -13.57 0.55
CA PRO A 25 5.03 -13.97 1.21
C PRO A 25 5.20 -15.19 2.12
N ARG A 26 6.02 -16.16 1.70
CA ARG A 26 6.31 -17.35 2.50
C ARG A 26 7.05 -17.03 3.79
N THR A 27 8.02 -16.11 3.76
CA THR A 27 8.77 -15.74 4.98
C THR A 27 7.90 -14.97 5.95
N ILE A 28 6.99 -14.12 5.47
CA ILE A 28 6.01 -13.41 6.30
C ILE A 28 5.06 -14.41 6.97
N ALA A 29 4.46 -15.34 6.19
CA ALA A 29 3.59 -16.37 6.73
C ALA A 29 4.30 -17.24 7.79
N ASN A 30 5.57 -17.57 7.60
CA ASN A 30 6.37 -18.31 8.59
C ASN A 30 6.61 -17.47 9.87
N THR A 31 6.78 -16.15 9.75
CA THR A 31 6.88 -15.25 10.91
C THR A 31 5.58 -15.26 11.70
N TRP A 32 4.42 -15.18 11.04
CA TRP A 32 3.13 -15.27 11.72
C TRP A 32 2.98 -16.58 12.49
N VAL A 33 3.16 -17.73 11.84
CA VAL A 33 3.03 -19.04 12.48
C VAL A 33 3.96 -19.20 13.69
N SER A 34 5.13 -18.57 13.67
CA SER A 34 6.12 -18.70 14.75
C SER A 34 5.96 -17.68 15.87
N ARG A 35 5.26 -16.56 15.61
CA ARG A 35 5.29 -15.39 16.50
C ARG A 35 3.94 -14.95 17.03
N ILE A 36 2.83 -15.16 16.33
CA ILE A 36 1.50 -14.78 16.82
C ILE A 36 0.62 -16.01 17.04
N PRO A 37 -0.09 -16.12 18.17
CA PRO A 37 -1.04 -17.21 18.40
C PRO A 37 -2.24 -17.10 17.44
N PHE A 38 -2.76 -18.24 16.94
CA PHE A 38 -3.95 -18.27 16.09
C PHE A 38 -5.16 -17.53 16.70
N ALA A 39 -5.34 -17.63 18.01
CA ALA A 39 -6.45 -16.99 18.73
C ALA A 39 -6.39 -15.45 18.70
N GLN A 40 -5.27 -14.87 18.27
CA GLN A 40 -5.06 -13.42 18.13
C GLN A 40 -5.11 -12.96 16.67
N THR A 41 -5.61 -13.80 15.78
CA THR A 41 -5.83 -13.46 14.38
C THR A 41 -7.34 -13.38 14.10
N TYR A 42 -7.74 -12.37 13.33
CA TYR A 42 -9.15 -12.11 13.02
C TYR A 42 -9.42 -12.35 11.54
N THR A 43 -10.65 -12.41 11.15
CA THR A 43 -11.18 -12.38 9.77
C THR A 43 -10.27 -13.05 8.72
N ALA A 44 -9.71 -12.29 7.80
CA ALA A 44 -8.87 -12.80 6.70
C ALA A 44 -7.56 -13.43 7.19
N GLU A 45 -6.96 -12.87 8.23
CA GLU A 45 -5.74 -13.36 8.88
C GLU A 45 -5.97 -14.74 9.51
N GLY A 46 -7.07 -14.91 10.25
CA GLY A 46 -7.45 -16.18 10.86
C GLY A 46 -7.72 -17.26 9.80
N ILE A 47 -8.33 -16.88 8.66
CA ILE A 47 -8.52 -17.80 7.53
C ILE A 47 -7.17 -18.18 6.90
N ALA A 48 -6.30 -17.23 6.66
CA ALA A 48 -4.96 -17.49 6.11
C ALA A 48 -4.16 -18.40 7.05
N TYR A 49 -4.16 -18.11 8.35
CA TYR A 49 -3.48 -18.92 9.36
C TYR A 49 -4.03 -20.37 9.41
N ARG A 50 -5.36 -20.54 9.39
CA ARG A 50 -5.99 -21.86 9.23
C ARG A 50 -5.51 -22.57 7.97
N ASN A 51 -5.40 -21.84 6.87
CA ASN A 51 -4.96 -22.40 5.59
C ASN A 51 -3.49 -22.85 5.68
N PHE A 52 -2.61 -22.11 6.37
CA PHE A 52 -1.23 -22.54 6.62
C PHE A 52 -1.19 -23.88 7.39
N ALA A 53 -2.04 -24.06 8.40
CA ALA A 53 -2.14 -25.30 9.14
C ALA A 53 -2.62 -26.48 8.27
N LEU A 54 -3.34 -26.20 7.18
CA LEU A 54 -3.74 -27.16 6.15
C LEU A 54 -2.72 -27.33 5.03
N SER A 55 -1.52 -26.76 5.19
CA SER A 55 -0.45 -26.73 4.17
C SER A 55 -0.83 -25.98 2.89
N ILE A 56 -1.80 -25.10 2.95
CA ILE A 56 -2.17 -24.15 1.88
C ILE A 56 -1.46 -22.83 2.17
N TRP A 57 -0.44 -22.54 1.34
CA TRP A 57 0.45 -21.40 1.54
C TRP A 57 0.15 -20.27 0.56
N PRO A 58 0.72 -19.05 0.77
CA PRO A 58 0.56 -17.96 -0.18
C PRO A 58 0.97 -18.35 -1.61
N PRO A 59 0.22 -17.86 -2.63
CA PRO A 59 -0.93 -16.96 -2.53
C PRO A 59 -2.28 -17.66 -2.30
N ASP A 60 -2.35 -18.98 -2.36
CA ASP A 60 -3.59 -19.75 -2.25
C ASP A 60 -4.26 -19.60 -0.87
N SER A 61 -3.46 -19.34 0.16
CA SER A 61 -3.96 -19.09 1.53
C SER A 61 -4.89 -17.89 1.62
N ALA A 62 -4.69 -16.88 0.78
CA ALA A 62 -5.54 -15.69 0.72
C ALA A 62 -6.92 -15.98 0.10
N GLN A 63 -7.02 -17.01 -0.74
CA GLN A 63 -8.23 -17.28 -1.53
C GLN A 63 -9.06 -18.44 -0.98
N TYR A 64 -8.40 -19.50 -0.48
CA TYR A 64 -9.09 -20.72 -0.10
C TYR A 64 -10.06 -20.50 1.06
N ARG A 65 -11.37 -20.55 0.72
CA ARG A 65 -12.49 -20.36 1.67
C ARG A 65 -12.34 -19.10 2.53
N ASN A 66 -11.87 -18.00 1.93
CA ASN A 66 -11.69 -16.72 2.59
C ASN A 66 -12.75 -15.71 2.12
N PRO A 67 -13.86 -15.53 2.85
CA PRO A 67 -14.88 -14.53 2.51
C PRO A 67 -14.43 -13.10 2.86
N PHE A 68 -13.38 -12.92 3.68
CA PHE A 68 -12.91 -11.65 4.22
C PHE A 68 -11.75 -11.03 3.41
N ARG A 69 -11.41 -11.60 2.27
CA ARG A 69 -10.21 -11.28 1.50
C ARG A 69 -10.09 -9.84 0.95
N GLU A 70 -11.15 -9.04 1.05
CA GLU A 70 -11.13 -7.61 0.73
C GLU A 70 -11.45 -6.73 1.96
N TRP A 71 -11.34 -7.27 3.18
CA TRP A 71 -11.52 -6.52 4.40
C TRP A 71 -10.22 -5.79 4.80
N ILE A 72 -10.31 -4.91 5.81
CA ILE A 72 -9.27 -3.93 6.16
C ILE A 72 -7.98 -4.53 6.72
N GLY A 73 -7.97 -5.79 7.15
CA GLY A 73 -6.86 -6.38 7.88
C GLY A 73 -5.49 -6.33 7.19
N ALA A 74 -5.42 -6.23 5.85
CA ALA A 74 -4.17 -5.93 5.17
C ALA A 74 -3.78 -4.45 5.33
N GLN A 75 -4.73 -3.54 5.16
CA GLN A 75 -4.47 -2.10 5.24
C GLN A 75 -3.85 -1.68 6.58
N ILE A 76 -4.25 -2.29 7.71
CA ILE A 76 -3.74 -1.96 9.04
C ILE A 76 -2.26 -2.36 9.26
N ARG A 77 -1.70 -3.22 8.43
CA ARG A 77 -0.31 -3.72 8.54
C ARG A 77 0.70 -2.90 7.74
N ALA A 78 0.21 -1.96 6.96
CA ALA A 78 0.96 -1.22 5.95
C ALA A 78 2.11 -0.38 6.51
N ASP A 79 1.97 0.14 7.72
CA ASP A 79 2.80 1.21 8.29
C ASP A 79 4.28 0.88 8.24
N ILE A 80 4.67 -0.30 8.69
CA ILE A 80 6.07 -0.70 8.76
C ILE A 80 6.75 -0.71 7.39
N PHE A 81 6.02 -1.09 6.33
CA PHE A 81 6.55 -1.09 4.97
C PHE A 81 6.75 0.33 4.43
N GLY A 82 5.90 1.27 4.84
CA GLY A 82 6.08 2.69 4.59
C GLY A 82 7.24 3.28 5.39
N TYR A 83 7.34 2.97 6.67
CA TYR A 83 8.39 3.50 7.55
C TYR A 83 9.80 3.14 7.11
N VAL A 84 10.02 1.94 6.57
CA VAL A 84 11.34 1.50 6.11
C VAL A 84 11.71 1.97 4.70
N MET A 85 10.79 2.67 4.03
CA MET A 85 10.95 3.17 2.65
C MET A 85 10.70 4.68 2.51
N PRO A 86 11.34 5.55 3.35
CA PRO A 86 11.10 7.00 3.31
C PRO A 86 11.36 7.58 1.92
N GLY A 87 10.35 8.28 1.35
CA GLY A 87 10.41 8.88 0.02
C GLY A 87 10.42 7.87 -1.14
N ARG A 88 10.09 6.59 -0.87
CA ARG A 88 10.07 5.52 -1.89
C ARG A 88 8.72 4.79 -1.93
N PRO A 89 7.61 5.47 -2.31
CA PRO A 89 6.25 4.93 -2.24
C PRO A 89 6.07 3.64 -3.04
N GLN A 90 6.71 3.51 -4.21
CA GLN A 90 6.65 2.30 -5.01
C GLN A 90 7.23 1.09 -4.27
N GLN A 91 8.44 1.23 -3.70
CA GLN A 91 9.09 0.11 -2.98
C GLN A 91 8.32 -0.26 -1.70
N ALA A 92 7.70 0.73 -1.03
CA ALA A 92 6.81 0.48 0.09
C ALA A 92 5.60 -0.36 -0.34
N ALA A 93 4.95 0.00 -1.45
CA ALA A 93 3.82 -0.75 -2.01
C ALA A 93 4.20 -2.17 -2.44
N GLU A 94 5.42 -2.38 -2.99
CA GLU A 94 5.92 -3.72 -3.34
C GLU A 94 6.11 -4.61 -2.11
N LEU A 95 6.61 -4.08 -1.00
CA LEU A 95 6.71 -4.82 0.26
C LEU A 95 5.32 -5.12 0.83
N ALA A 96 4.42 -4.13 0.83
CA ALA A 96 3.03 -4.28 1.25
C ALA A 96 2.29 -5.32 0.41
N PHE A 97 2.49 -5.35 -0.91
CA PHE A 97 1.92 -6.40 -1.77
C PHE A 97 2.34 -7.80 -1.31
N LYS A 98 3.61 -8.00 -0.96
CA LYS A 98 4.11 -9.30 -0.48
C LYS A 98 3.45 -9.72 0.83
N ASP A 99 3.20 -8.77 1.73
CA ASP A 99 2.49 -9.04 2.99
C ASP A 99 0.99 -9.28 2.73
N ALA A 100 0.30 -8.37 2.07
CA ALA A 100 -1.12 -8.48 1.80
C ALA A 100 -1.52 -9.79 1.13
N SER A 101 -0.71 -10.26 0.17
CA SER A 101 -0.99 -11.45 -0.65
C SER A 101 -1.06 -12.77 0.14
N ILE A 102 -0.67 -12.77 1.42
CA ILE A 102 -0.77 -13.98 2.26
C ILE A 102 -2.18 -14.24 2.76
N SER A 103 -3.00 -13.20 2.87
CA SER A 103 -4.34 -13.23 3.48
C SER A 103 -5.43 -12.50 2.69
N HIS A 104 -5.07 -11.62 1.76
CA HIS A 104 -6.00 -10.76 1.03
C HIS A 104 -5.83 -10.88 -0.48
N THR A 105 -6.84 -10.36 -1.20
CA THR A 105 -6.86 -10.26 -2.67
C THR A 105 -7.47 -8.92 -3.08
N LYS A 106 -7.27 -8.52 -4.34
CA LYS A 106 -7.95 -7.38 -4.95
C LYS A 106 -7.81 -6.10 -4.12
N ASN A 107 -8.95 -5.44 -3.82
CA ASN A 107 -8.94 -4.18 -3.08
C ASN A 107 -8.39 -4.32 -1.66
N GLY A 108 -8.37 -5.52 -1.07
CA GLY A 108 -7.68 -5.77 0.20
C GLY A 108 -6.16 -5.60 0.07
N ILE A 109 -5.55 -6.14 -1.00
CA ILE A 109 -4.13 -5.91 -1.31
C ILE A 109 -3.89 -4.43 -1.62
N TYR A 110 -4.74 -3.83 -2.46
CA TYR A 110 -4.57 -2.44 -2.86
C TYR A 110 -4.65 -1.47 -1.68
N GLY A 111 -5.45 -1.78 -0.65
CA GLY A 111 -5.53 -0.97 0.58
C GLY A 111 -4.20 -0.90 1.31
N GLU A 112 -3.51 -2.02 1.47
CA GLU A 112 -2.20 -2.05 2.11
C GLU A 112 -1.14 -1.32 1.27
N MET A 113 -1.11 -1.57 -0.05
CA MET A 113 -0.20 -0.89 -0.98
C MET A 113 -0.40 0.63 -0.96
N PHE A 114 -1.66 1.07 -0.96
CA PHE A 114 -2.05 2.48 -0.92
C PHE A 114 -1.56 3.15 0.36
N VAL A 115 -1.80 2.55 1.52
CA VAL A 115 -1.38 3.11 2.81
C VAL A 115 0.14 3.10 2.97
N ALA A 116 0.82 2.00 2.66
CA ALA A 116 2.28 1.94 2.74
C ALA A 116 2.95 3.01 1.88
N ALA A 117 2.42 3.24 0.67
CA ALA A 117 2.91 4.28 -0.22
C ALA A 117 2.65 5.68 0.33
N MET A 118 1.49 5.94 0.95
CA MET A 118 1.21 7.22 1.61
C MET A 118 2.15 7.47 2.79
N VAL A 119 2.39 6.46 3.64
CA VAL A 119 3.35 6.57 4.76
C VAL A 119 4.75 6.90 4.24
N ALA A 120 5.21 6.21 3.20
CA ALA A 120 6.51 6.47 2.59
C ALA A 120 6.61 7.88 1.99
N ALA A 121 5.56 8.36 1.34
CA ALA A 121 5.48 9.70 0.77
C ALA A 121 5.46 10.79 1.85
N ALA A 122 4.82 10.55 2.99
CA ALA A 122 4.69 11.51 4.08
C ALA A 122 6.03 11.96 4.70
N PHE A 123 7.13 11.22 4.48
CA PHE A 123 8.47 11.65 4.87
C PHE A 123 9.01 12.83 4.06
N VAL A 124 8.51 13.03 2.84
CA VAL A 124 9.06 14.02 1.89
C VAL A 124 8.01 14.97 1.33
N GLU A 125 6.74 14.59 1.36
CA GLU A 125 5.62 15.40 0.90
C GLU A 125 4.99 16.16 2.07
N THR A 126 4.70 17.45 1.84
CA THR A 126 4.06 18.31 2.85
C THR A 126 2.56 18.49 2.62
N ASN A 127 2.11 18.23 1.41
CA ASN A 127 0.71 18.38 0.99
C ASN A 127 -0.01 17.02 1.06
N VAL A 128 -1.19 16.99 1.66
CA VAL A 128 -2.02 15.79 1.74
C VAL A 128 -2.47 15.29 0.36
N ASP A 129 -2.72 16.19 -0.59
CA ASP A 129 -3.05 15.82 -1.97
C ASP A 129 -1.92 15.00 -2.65
N ASP A 130 -0.66 15.40 -2.42
CA ASP A 130 0.50 14.71 -2.98
C ASP A 130 0.72 13.36 -2.30
N ILE A 131 0.52 13.29 -0.97
CA ILE A 131 0.58 12.03 -0.21
C ILE A 131 -0.46 11.03 -0.73
N VAL A 132 -1.74 11.44 -0.86
CA VAL A 132 -2.81 10.57 -1.35
C VAL A 132 -2.58 10.17 -2.82
N SER A 133 -2.07 11.10 -3.63
CA SER A 133 -1.72 10.82 -5.04
C SER A 133 -0.58 9.80 -5.14
N ALA A 134 0.43 9.87 -4.27
CA ALA A 134 1.50 8.88 -4.22
C ALA A 134 0.96 7.46 -3.94
N GLY A 135 -0.04 7.34 -3.04
CA GLY A 135 -0.73 6.07 -2.79
C GLY A 135 -1.54 5.59 -4.00
N LEU A 136 -2.34 6.47 -4.62
CA LEU A 136 -3.15 6.15 -5.79
C LEU A 136 -2.31 5.66 -6.98
N ASN A 137 -1.10 6.19 -7.14
CA ASN A 137 -0.20 5.81 -8.22
C ASN A 137 0.35 4.38 -8.07
N GLN A 138 0.19 3.74 -6.90
CA GLN A 138 0.69 2.39 -6.64
C GLN A 138 -0.39 1.31 -6.76
N ILE A 139 -1.63 1.68 -7.07
CA ILE A 139 -2.74 0.74 -7.20
C ILE A 139 -3.39 0.84 -8.58
N PRO A 140 -4.10 -0.21 -9.05
CA PRO A 140 -4.71 -0.17 -10.38
C PRO A 140 -5.69 0.99 -10.51
N ASN A 141 -5.47 1.84 -11.51
CA ASN A 141 -6.23 3.07 -11.72
C ASN A 141 -7.75 2.83 -11.88
N LYS A 142 -8.17 1.68 -12.41
CA LYS A 142 -9.58 1.30 -12.59
C LYS A 142 -10.13 0.44 -11.45
N SER A 143 -9.38 0.23 -10.36
CA SER A 143 -9.89 -0.50 -9.20
C SER A 143 -11.02 0.28 -8.51
N ARG A 144 -11.93 -0.46 -7.88
CA ARG A 144 -13.00 0.13 -7.06
C ARG A 144 -12.44 1.02 -5.94
N LEU A 145 -11.33 0.62 -5.35
CA LEU A 145 -10.64 1.42 -4.33
C LEU A 145 -10.14 2.74 -4.91
N ALA A 146 -9.44 2.72 -6.05
CA ALA A 146 -8.93 3.94 -6.68
C ALA A 146 -10.04 4.91 -7.08
N GLU A 147 -11.18 4.40 -7.54
CA GLU A 147 -12.38 5.20 -7.80
C GLU A 147 -12.89 5.86 -6.52
N ALA A 148 -13.06 5.08 -5.45
CA ALA A 148 -13.57 5.57 -4.17
C ALA A 148 -12.65 6.66 -3.57
N ILE A 149 -11.34 6.44 -3.61
CA ILE A 149 -10.36 7.43 -3.14
C ILE A 149 -10.41 8.73 -3.96
N ARG A 150 -10.48 8.66 -5.30
CA ARG A 150 -10.60 9.86 -6.15
C ARG A 150 -11.88 10.65 -5.87
N ASN A 151 -13.00 9.96 -5.70
CA ASN A 151 -14.25 10.59 -5.34
C ASN A 151 -14.15 11.29 -3.97
N THR A 152 -13.58 10.61 -2.98
CA THR A 152 -13.35 11.17 -1.64
C THR A 152 -12.42 12.39 -1.69
N GLN A 153 -11.32 12.32 -2.44
CA GLN A 153 -10.45 13.49 -2.66
C GLN A 153 -11.21 14.68 -3.24
N GLN A 154 -12.05 14.43 -4.24
CA GLN A 154 -12.85 15.48 -4.87
C GLN A 154 -13.79 16.14 -3.85
N TRP A 155 -14.47 15.36 -3.02
CA TRP A 155 -15.36 15.90 -1.97
C TRP A 155 -14.57 16.65 -0.90
N CYS A 156 -13.43 16.12 -0.44
CA CYS A 156 -12.56 16.81 0.50
C CYS A 156 -12.06 18.15 -0.05
N ARG A 157 -11.56 18.19 -1.30
CA ARG A 157 -11.09 19.43 -1.93
C ARG A 157 -12.21 20.47 -2.05
N ALA A 158 -13.42 20.05 -2.41
CA ALA A 158 -14.58 20.93 -2.46
C ALA A 158 -14.92 21.48 -1.08
N GLU A 159 -14.83 20.65 -0.03
CA GLU A 159 -15.10 21.07 1.35
C GLU A 159 -14.02 22.02 1.87
N MET A 160 -12.73 21.71 1.61
CA MET A 160 -11.59 22.56 2.01
C MET A 160 -11.64 23.96 1.36
N SER A 161 -12.34 24.14 0.25
CA SER A 161 -12.53 25.45 -0.38
C SER A 161 -13.58 26.33 0.31
N LYS A 162 -14.40 25.76 1.22
CA LYS A 162 -15.42 26.49 1.97
C LYS A 162 -14.82 27.27 3.14
N LYS A 163 -15.49 28.35 3.55
CA LYS A 163 -15.10 29.13 4.73
C LYS A 163 -15.32 28.38 6.04
N ASN A 164 -16.42 27.61 6.12
CA ASN A 164 -16.77 26.79 7.27
C ASN A 164 -16.73 25.32 6.82
N GLN A 165 -15.63 24.65 7.10
CA GLN A 165 -15.40 23.27 6.68
C GLN A 165 -16.05 22.30 7.67
N GLN A 166 -16.80 21.33 7.14
CA GLN A 166 -17.50 20.32 7.94
C GLN A 166 -17.15 18.92 7.40
N TRP A 167 -16.43 18.12 8.18
CA TRP A 167 -16.12 16.76 7.80
C TRP A 167 -17.37 15.88 7.61
N GLN A 168 -18.47 16.21 8.30
CA GLN A 168 -19.75 15.52 8.19
C GLN A 168 -20.36 15.62 6.79
N ASP A 169 -20.12 16.71 6.06
CA ASP A 169 -20.60 16.87 4.68
C ASP A 169 -19.89 15.86 3.77
N VAL A 170 -18.57 15.71 3.92
CA VAL A 170 -17.78 14.71 3.18
C VAL A 170 -18.17 13.29 3.59
N TRP A 171 -18.32 13.04 4.90
CA TRP A 171 -18.76 11.74 5.41
C TRP A 171 -20.12 11.34 4.84
N SER A 172 -21.06 12.28 4.72
CA SER A 172 -22.39 12.01 4.15
C SER A 172 -22.30 11.55 2.68
N GLU A 173 -21.39 12.10 1.89
CA GLU A 173 -21.15 11.62 0.52
C GLU A 173 -20.46 10.26 0.50
N ILE A 174 -19.52 9.99 1.43
CA ILE A 174 -18.88 8.69 1.57
C ILE A 174 -19.93 7.63 1.95
N ASP A 175 -20.75 7.86 2.96
CA ASP A 175 -21.78 6.92 3.41
C ASP A 175 -22.81 6.63 2.31
N LYS A 176 -23.28 7.65 1.63
CA LYS A 176 -24.23 7.52 0.52
C LYS A 176 -23.69 6.63 -0.62
N ASN A 177 -22.40 6.71 -0.95
CA ASN A 177 -21.80 6.00 -2.07
C ASN A 177 -21.18 4.66 -1.67
N TYR A 178 -20.63 4.55 -0.46
CA TYR A 178 -19.84 3.40 0.00
C TYR A 178 -20.33 2.77 1.30
N GLY A 179 -21.36 3.30 1.95
CA GLY A 179 -21.96 2.75 3.18
C GLY A 179 -22.64 1.40 3.00
N HIS A 180 -22.82 0.94 1.76
CA HIS A 180 -23.33 -0.40 1.46
C HIS A 180 -22.29 -1.52 1.68
N TYR A 181 -20.98 -1.19 1.79
CA TYR A 181 -19.95 -2.15 2.17
C TYR A 181 -20.05 -2.49 3.66
N HIS A 182 -19.56 -3.68 4.02
CA HIS A 182 -19.45 -4.05 5.43
C HIS A 182 -18.56 -3.07 6.21
N GLY A 183 -18.84 -2.84 7.50
CA GLY A 183 -18.12 -1.86 8.33
C GLY A 183 -16.60 -2.02 8.39
N VAL A 184 -16.08 -3.23 8.14
CA VAL A 184 -14.63 -3.52 8.08
C VAL A 184 -14.13 -3.81 6.66
N HIS A 185 -14.84 -3.38 5.62
CA HIS A 185 -14.36 -3.52 4.25
C HIS A 185 -13.32 -2.42 3.93
N THR A 186 -12.27 -2.78 3.18
CA THR A 186 -11.17 -1.86 2.84
C THR A 186 -11.64 -0.56 2.18
N ILE A 187 -12.59 -0.61 1.22
CA ILE A 187 -12.95 0.53 0.38
C ILE A 187 -13.54 1.69 1.19
N ASN A 188 -14.57 1.45 1.99
CA ASN A 188 -15.22 2.51 2.77
C ASN A 188 -14.28 3.04 3.87
N ASN A 189 -13.50 2.17 4.52
CA ASN A 189 -12.55 2.57 5.54
C ASN A 189 -11.39 3.41 4.98
N ALA A 190 -10.84 3.06 3.82
CA ALA A 190 -9.84 3.87 3.15
C ALA A 190 -10.34 5.28 2.80
N CYS A 191 -11.65 5.44 2.48
CA CYS A 191 -12.25 6.76 2.31
C CYS A 191 -12.21 7.59 3.59
N LEU A 192 -12.44 6.96 4.78
CA LEU A 192 -12.35 7.66 6.07
C LEU A 192 -10.91 8.04 6.42
N VAL A 193 -9.93 7.22 6.06
CA VAL A 193 -8.51 7.59 6.20
C VAL A 193 -8.22 8.86 5.38
N VAL A 194 -8.65 8.91 4.12
CA VAL A 194 -8.46 10.11 3.28
C VAL A 194 -9.17 11.32 3.88
N LEU A 195 -10.42 11.18 4.34
CA LEU A 195 -11.13 12.25 5.05
C LEU A 195 -10.32 12.75 6.24
N GLY A 196 -9.85 11.85 7.10
CA GLY A 196 -9.05 12.21 8.28
C GLY A 196 -7.76 12.94 7.95
N LEU A 197 -7.07 12.56 6.88
CA LEU A 197 -5.86 13.25 6.41
C LEU A 197 -6.14 14.69 5.98
N TYR A 198 -7.22 14.93 5.23
CA TYR A 198 -7.59 16.28 4.80
C TYR A 198 -7.97 17.18 5.95
N PHE A 199 -8.77 16.70 6.91
CA PHE A 199 -9.15 17.47 8.08
C PHE A 199 -8.04 17.58 9.12
N GLY A 200 -7.09 16.64 9.12
CA GLY A 200 -5.91 16.62 9.97
C GLY A 200 -4.69 17.36 9.44
N GLN A 201 -4.73 17.87 8.20
CA GLN A 201 -3.54 18.43 7.53
C GLN A 201 -2.87 19.61 8.28
N HIS A 202 -3.65 20.36 9.07
CA HIS A 202 -3.18 21.50 9.86
C HIS A 202 -3.27 21.26 11.37
N GLU A 203 -4.09 20.31 11.80
CA GLU A 203 -4.32 20.02 13.22
C GLU A 203 -4.46 18.50 13.41
N PHE A 204 -3.44 17.87 13.99
CA PHE A 204 -3.35 16.42 14.22
C PHE A 204 -4.61 15.85 14.88
N GLU A 205 -5.08 16.51 15.95
CA GLU A 205 -6.26 16.06 16.70
C GLU A 205 -7.52 16.02 15.85
N GLN A 206 -7.72 17.02 15.00
CA GLN A 206 -8.90 17.08 14.14
C GLN A 206 -8.91 15.88 13.16
N GLY A 207 -7.75 15.47 12.65
CA GLY A 207 -7.63 14.29 11.82
C GLY A 207 -8.08 13.02 12.55
N ILE A 208 -7.53 12.78 13.75
CA ILE A 208 -7.90 11.62 14.56
C ILE A 208 -9.38 11.65 14.93
N VAL A 209 -9.85 12.76 15.50
CA VAL A 209 -11.23 12.88 16.02
C VAL A 209 -12.27 12.76 14.91
N SER A 210 -12.06 13.40 13.76
CA SER A 210 -13.01 13.28 12.63
C SER A 210 -13.08 11.84 12.11
N THR A 211 -11.95 11.15 12.06
CA THR A 211 -11.88 9.76 11.60
C THR A 211 -12.62 8.82 12.55
N VAL A 212 -12.38 8.94 13.88
CA VAL A 212 -13.08 8.14 14.89
C VAL A 212 -14.58 8.39 14.89
N LEU A 213 -14.99 9.66 14.84
CA LEU A 213 -16.42 10.03 14.85
C LEU A 213 -17.15 9.64 13.56
N ALA A 214 -16.44 9.44 12.46
CA ALA A 214 -17.01 8.96 11.21
C ALA A 214 -17.47 7.48 11.27
N GLY A 215 -17.01 6.69 12.25
CA GLY A 215 -17.49 5.33 12.49
C GLY A 215 -16.76 4.25 11.70
N TRP A 216 -17.44 3.13 11.46
CA TRP A 216 -16.94 1.87 10.89
C TRP A 216 -15.77 1.31 11.72
N ASP A 217 -14.61 1.09 11.12
CA ASP A 217 -13.42 0.54 11.79
C ASP A 217 -12.59 1.70 12.38
N THR A 218 -13.02 2.19 13.53
CA THR A 218 -12.57 3.49 14.07
C THR A 218 -11.13 3.51 14.54
N ASP A 219 -10.68 2.45 15.20
CA ASP A 219 -9.33 2.25 15.71
C ASP A 219 -8.34 2.11 14.55
N CYS A 220 -8.60 1.20 13.62
CA CYS A 220 -7.78 0.97 12.44
C CYS A 220 -7.62 2.25 11.60
N ASN A 221 -8.73 2.95 11.32
CA ASN A 221 -8.70 4.17 10.52
C ASN A 221 -7.93 5.30 11.22
N ALA A 222 -8.16 5.49 12.53
CA ALA A 222 -7.47 6.52 13.30
C ALA A 222 -5.98 6.20 13.49
N ALA A 223 -5.61 4.92 13.67
CA ALA A 223 -4.22 4.48 13.71
C ALA A 223 -3.50 4.82 12.39
N THR A 224 -4.10 4.50 11.25
CA THR A 224 -3.54 4.82 9.93
C THR A 224 -3.38 6.34 9.72
N VAL A 225 -4.39 7.14 10.08
CA VAL A 225 -4.31 8.62 9.99
C VAL A 225 -3.23 9.15 10.92
N GLY A 226 -3.17 8.64 12.15
CA GLY A 226 -2.15 9.01 13.15
C GLY A 226 -0.74 8.68 12.68
N SER A 227 -0.55 7.54 12.03
CA SER A 227 0.71 7.11 11.44
C SER A 227 1.18 8.07 10.35
N ILE A 228 0.35 8.35 9.34
CA ILE A 228 0.71 9.22 8.21
C ILE A 228 0.95 10.66 8.67
N LEU A 229 0.06 11.23 9.50
CA LEU A 229 0.23 12.57 10.05
C LEU A 229 1.42 12.65 11.00
N GLY A 230 1.69 11.58 11.78
CA GLY A 230 2.83 11.47 12.66
C GLY A 230 4.16 11.50 11.92
N VAL A 231 4.26 10.79 10.80
CA VAL A 231 5.42 10.86 9.88
C VAL A 231 5.58 12.27 9.32
N LYS A 232 4.50 12.86 8.81
CA LYS A 232 4.49 14.21 8.21
C LYS A 232 4.95 15.29 9.19
N LEU A 233 4.53 15.21 10.44
CA LEU A 233 4.83 16.21 11.47
C LEU A 233 6.17 15.96 12.14
N GLY A 234 6.57 14.71 12.30
CA GLY A 234 7.69 14.30 13.14
C GLY A 234 7.34 14.26 14.64
N ALA A 235 8.01 13.39 15.38
CA ALA A 235 7.68 13.08 16.79
C ALA A 235 7.66 14.32 17.71
N THR A 236 8.53 15.29 17.49
CA THR A 236 8.65 16.50 18.33
C THR A 236 7.49 17.50 18.16
N ALA A 237 6.77 17.41 17.03
CA ALA A 237 5.63 18.29 16.76
C ALA A 237 4.27 17.66 17.14
N LEU A 238 4.27 16.40 17.56
CA LEU A 238 3.05 15.75 18.03
C LEU A 238 2.60 16.33 19.39
N PRO A 239 1.30 16.61 19.55
CA PRO A 239 0.81 17.17 20.81
C PRO A 239 1.02 16.21 21.98
N GLU A 240 1.61 16.68 23.08
CA GLU A 240 1.95 15.87 24.27
C GLU A 240 0.72 15.15 24.88
N LYS A 241 -0.48 15.71 24.74
CA LYS A 241 -1.69 15.05 25.23
C LYS A 241 -1.96 13.69 24.56
N TRP A 242 -1.45 13.48 23.32
CA TRP A 242 -1.54 12.23 22.60
C TRP A 242 -0.37 11.29 22.88
N THR A 243 0.83 11.83 23.03
CA THR A 243 2.05 11.04 23.21
C THR A 243 2.38 10.78 24.66
N GLY A 244 2.15 11.76 25.56
CA GLY A 244 2.53 11.66 26.97
C GLY A 244 1.83 10.55 27.74
N VAL A 245 0.58 10.25 27.40
CA VAL A 245 -0.21 9.18 28.04
C VAL A 245 0.30 7.79 27.74
N LEU A 246 1.07 7.61 26.65
CA LEU A 246 1.60 6.31 26.23
C LEU A 246 2.77 5.84 27.09
N ASN A 247 3.45 6.76 27.80
CA ASN A 247 4.61 6.48 28.66
C ASN A 247 5.72 5.66 27.95
N ASP A 248 5.90 5.90 26.65
CA ASP A 248 6.85 5.17 25.79
C ASP A 248 6.69 3.64 25.86
N ARG A 249 5.45 3.13 26.03
CA ARG A 249 5.17 1.71 26.21
C ARG A 249 4.12 1.19 25.26
N LEU A 250 4.37 -0.01 24.71
CA LEU A 250 3.47 -0.74 23.83
C LEU A 250 3.44 -2.21 24.21
N LEU A 251 2.25 -2.74 24.50
CA LEU A 251 2.02 -4.16 24.75
C LEU A 251 1.58 -4.86 23.47
N SER A 252 2.09 -6.08 23.26
CA SER A 252 1.68 -6.90 22.11
C SER A 252 1.57 -8.38 22.46
N ASP A 253 0.84 -9.13 21.64
CA ASP A 253 0.76 -10.59 21.74
C ASP A 253 1.77 -11.31 20.82
N VAL A 254 2.70 -10.56 20.24
CA VAL A 254 3.78 -11.12 19.43
C VAL A 254 4.82 -11.77 20.35
N ARG A 255 5.07 -13.05 20.14
CA ARG A 255 6.00 -13.83 20.93
C ARG A 255 7.41 -13.24 20.92
N GLY A 256 7.90 -12.87 22.08
CA GLY A 256 9.20 -12.22 22.27
C GLY A 256 9.17 -10.70 22.22
N GLU A 257 7.99 -10.12 21.98
CA GLU A 257 7.75 -8.67 21.87
C GLU A 257 6.55 -8.24 22.73
N SER A 258 6.34 -8.86 23.90
CA SER A 258 5.13 -8.64 24.71
C SER A 258 5.08 -7.29 25.41
N ASP A 259 6.22 -6.66 25.66
CA ASP A 259 6.33 -5.36 26.34
C ASP A 259 7.48 -4.58 25.72
N ASN A 260 7.16 -3.56 24.96
CA ASN A 260 8.10 -2.82 24.14
C ASN A 260 8.15 -1.36 24.57
N LYS A 261 9.27 -0.70 24.29
CA LYS A 261 9.31 0.76 24.21
C LYS A 261 9.06 1.21 22.78
N ILE A 262 8.17 2.17 22.61
CA ILE A 262 7.87 2.78 21.30
C ILE A 262 9.16 3.34 20.68
N SER A 263 9.98 4.01 21.50
CA SER A 263 11.27 4.56 21.07
C SER A 263 12.27 3.49 20.58
N GLU A 264 12.27 2.30 21.22
CA GLU A 264 13.13 1.18 20.79
C GLU A 264 12.63 0.57 19.47
N LEU A 265 11.31 0.40 19.30
CA LEU A 265 10.72 -0.05 18.03
C LEU A 265 11.04 0.92 16.89
N ALA A 266 10.92 2.23 17.15
CA ALA A 266 11.30 3.25 16.18
C ALA A 266 12.80 3.17 15.82
N GLN A 267 13.69 2.98 16.79
CA GLN A 267 15.12 2.83 16.53
C GLN A 267 15.44 1.58 15.70
N ARG A 268 14.81 0.45 15.99
CA ARG A 268 14.92 -0.79 15.20
C ARG A 268 14.46 -0.57 13.77
N THR A 269 13.34 0.13 13.58
CA THR A 269 12.81 0.49 12.26
C THR A 269 13.80 1.35 11.47
N VAL A 270 14.44 2.34 12.10
CA VAL A 270 15.48 3.17 11.47
C VAL A 270 16.69 2.32 11.05
N VAL A 271 17.13 1.37 11.88
CA VAL A 271 18.23 0.45 11.53
C VAL A 271 17.87 -0.38 10.29
N VAL A 272 16.66 -0.93 10.25
CA VAL A 272 16.18 -1.71 9.10
C VAL A 272 16.11 -0.83 7.84
N ALA A 273 15.54 0.37 7.95
CA ALA A 273 15.46 1.32 6.84
C ALA A 273 16.85 1.65 6.28
N ASN A 274 17.80 1.99 7.13
CA ASN A 274 19.18 2.30 6.71
C ASN A 274 19.85 1.10 6.01
N ASN A 275 19.66 -0.11 6.53
CA ASN A 275 20.19 -1.32 5.91
C ASN A 275 19.59 -1.55 4.52
N ILE A 276 18.28 -1.36 4.37
CA ILE A 276 17.61 -1.51 3.08
C ILE A 276 18.06 -0.42 2.11
N LEU A 277 18.06 0.85 2.54
CA LEU A 277 18.40 1.99 1.69
C LEU A 277 19.86 1.97 1.21
N THR A 278 20.78 1.38 1.99
CA THR A 278 22.18 1.24 1.61
C THR A 278 22.47 0.02 0.74
N THR A 279 21.66 -1.05 0.86
CA THR A 279 21.85 -2.30 0.12
C THR A 279 20.99 -2.41 -1.14
N ALA A 280 19.84 -1.74 -1.15
CA ALA A 280 19.07 -1.59 -2.38
C ALA A 280 19.72 -0.44 -3.19
N PRO A 281 20.21 -0.70 -4.42
CA PRO A 281 20.60 0.42 -5.28
C PRO A 281 19.41 1.39 -5.32
N PRO A 282 19.68 2.72 -5.39
CA PRO A 282 18.63 3.64 -5.80
C PRO A 282 18.03 3.00 -7.05
N ILE A 283 16.71 2.84 -7.09
CA ILE A 283 16.08 2.61 -8.38
C ILE A 283 16.49 3.84 -9.15
N GLU A 284 17.50 3.71 -10.03
CA GLU A 284 17.65 4.66 -11.11
C GLU A 284 16.29 4.58 -11.76
N ARG A 285 15.44 5.58 -11.46
CA ARG A 285 14.17 5.70 -12.18
C ARG A 285 14.61 5.68 -13.61
N PRO A 286 14.20 4.71 -14.41
CA PRO A 286 14.38 4.83 -15.83
C PRO A 286 13.55 6.06 -16.17
N SER A 287 14.20 7.23 -16.08
CA SER A 287 13.59 8.50 -16.43
C SER A 287 13.49 8.48 -17.94
N LEU A 288 12.37 7.94 -18.40
CA LEU A 288 11.94 8.19 -19.76
C LEU A 288 11.52 9.66 -19.78
N SER A 289 12.53 10.53 -19.90
CA SER A 289 12.35 11.93 -20.20
C SER A 289 11.82 12.00 -21.62
N GLY A 290 10.62 12.54 -21.82
CA GLY A 290 10.02 12.71 -23.12
C GLY A 290 8.56 12.28 -23.18
N ASP A 291 8.03 12.14 -24.38
CA ASP A 291 6.63 11.85 -24.68
C ASP A 291 6.08 10.51 -24.15
N ALA A 292 6.91 9.65 -23.59
CA ALA A 292 6.49 8.35 -23.08
C ALA A 292 6.01 8.35 -21.62
N SER A 293 6.26 9.42 -20.84
CA SER A 293 5.84 9.49 -19.43
C SER A 293 4.32 9.38 -19.31
N GLY A 294 3.84 8.74 -18.24
CA GLY A 294 2.41 8.62 -17.96
C GLY A 294 1.96 7.20 -17.66
N ILE A 295 0.66 7.04 -17.53
CA ILE A 295 0.02 5.74 -17.28
C ILE A 295 -0.59 5.24 -18.59
N TRP A 296 -0.29 3.99 -18.89
CA TRP A 296 -0.71 3.30 -20.10
C TRP A 296 -1.55 2.08 -19.76
N GLU A 297 -2.61 1.87 -20.51
CA GLU A 297 -3.39 0.62 -20.48
C GLU A 297 -2.93 -0.25 -21.65
N LEU A 298 -2.49 -1.46 -21.35
CA LEU A 298 -2.00 -2.44 -22.32
C LEU A 298 -2.97 -3.62 -22.41
N GLU A 299 -3.32 -4.01 -23.60
CA GLU A 299 -4.00 -5.26 -23.90
C GLU A 299 -2.98 -6.27 -24.44
N THR A 300 -2.90 -7.43 -23.81
CA THR A 300 -1.93 -8.46 -24.14
C THR A 300 -2.59 -9.84 -24.24
N GLY A 301 -1.90 -10.81 -24.80
CA GLY A 301 -2.35 -12.20 -24.77
C GLY A 301 -2.46 -12.80 -23.36
N TRP A 302 -1.93 -12.10 -22.33
CA TRP A 302 -2.04 -12.48 -20.93
C TRP A 302 -3.11 -11.67 -20.17
N GLY A 303 -3.91 -10.86 -20.88
CA GLY A 303 -4.93 -9.98 -20.31
C GLY A 303 -4.49 -8.52 -20.25
N SER A 304 -5.33 -7.71 -19.62
CA SER A 304 -5.13 -6.27 -19.47
C SER A 304 -4.07 -5.95 -18.43
N GLN A 305 -3.22 -4.96 -18.75
CA GLN A 305 -2.15 -4.51 -17.87
C GLN A 305 -2.14 -2.99 -17.76
N GLN A 306 -1.63 -2.48 -16.63
CA GLN A 306 -1.36 -1.07 -16.45
C GLN A 306 0.15 -0.87 -16.35
N LEU A 307 0.71 -0.09 -17.26
CA LEU A 307 2.11 0.32 -17.27
C LEU A 307 2.22 1.77 -16.82
N ASN A 308 2.95 2.02 -15.76
CA ASN A 308 3.29 3.37 -15.31
C ASN A 308 4.75 3.65 -15.66
N LEU A 309 4.98 4.30 -16.79
CA LEU A 309 6.34 4.62 -17.26
C LEU A 309 7.01 5.75 -16.46
N ARG A 310 6.22 6.59 -15.77
CA ARG A 310 6.76 7.61 -14.89
C ARG A 310 7.40 7.01 -13.64
N GLU A 311 6.78 5.97 -13.10
CA GLU A 311 7.21 5.30 -11.87
C GLU A 311 7.94 3.98 -12.12
N GLY A 312 7.99 3.54 -13.37
CA GLY A 312 8.65 2.31 -13.75
C GLY A 312 7.97 1.06 -13.18
N THR A 313 6.64 0.96 -13.29
CA THR A 313 5.88 -0.19 -12.80
C THR A 313 4.97 -0.80 -13.86
N VAL A 314 4.77 -2.12 -13.78
CA VAL A 314 3.75 -2.87 -14.53
C VAL A 314 2.81 -3.57 -13.55
N TYR A 315 1.53 -3.51 -13.83
CA TYR A 315 0.47 -4.20 -13.09
C TYR A 315 -0.36 -5.08 -14.02
N LEU A 316 -0.51 -6.37 -13.68
CA LEU A 316 -1.32 -7.32 -14.44
C LEU A 316 -2.76 -7.26 -13.91
N VAL A 317 -3.62 -6.50 -14.56
CA VAL A 317 -4.96 -6.13 -14.05
C VAL A 317 -5.86 -7.36 -13.92
N ASP A 318 -5.95 -8.21 -14.94
CA ASP A 318 -6.85 -9.37 -14.93
C ASP A 318 -6.41 -10.48 -13.98
N ASN A 319 -5.10 -10.59 -13.72
CA ASN A 319 -4.53 -11.56 -12.81
C ASN A 319 -4.37 -11.00 -11.38
N GLU A 320 -4.61 -9.69 -11.21
CA GLU A 320 -4.45 -8.99 -9.92
C GLU A 320 -3.03 -9.16 -9.32
N LEU A 321 -2.01 -9.09 -10.18
CA LEU A 321 -0.60 -9.28 -9.82
C LEU A 321 0.20 -7.99 -10.04
N GLY A 322 1.10 -7.67 -9.15
CA GLY A 322 1.99 -6.51 -9.17
C GLY A 322 1.66 -5.50 -8.06
N PRO A 323 2.22 -4.29 -8.07
CA PRO A 323 3.09 -3.79 -9.16
C PRO A 323 4.43 -4.52 -9.25
N PHE A 324 4.91 -4.71 -10.47
CA PHE A 324 6.26 -5.18 -10.74
C PHE A 324 7.11 -3.99 -11.16
N SER A 325 8.28 -3.83 -10.53
CA SER A 325 9.23 -2.79 -10.93
C SER A 325 9.85 -3.12 -12.27
N LEU A 326 9.98 -2.11 -13.14
CA LEU A 326 10.80 -2.24 -14.33
C LEU A 326 12.27 -2.40 -13.94
N THR A 327 12.92 -3.43 -14.44
CA THR A 327 14.34 -3.69 -14.21
C THR A 327 15.24 -2.96 -15.22
N ALA A 328 14.68 -2.63 -16.37
CA ALA A 328 15.30 -1.81 -17.40
C ALA A 328 14.24 -1.10 -18.22
N SER A 329 14.56 0.08 -18.74
CA SER A 329 13.74 0.74 -19.77
C SER A 329 14.58 1.66 -20.63
N SER A 330 14.23 1.77 -21.90
CA SER A 330 14.86 2.70 -22.84
C SER A 330 13.85 3.16 -23.88
N LEU A 331 13.99 4.42 -24.28
CA LEU A 331 13.24 5.00 -25.40
C LEU A 331 14.26 5.64 -26.37
N ASN A 332 14.34 5.10 -27.58
CA ASN A 332 15.18 5.66 -28.65
C ASN A 332 14.28 6.07 -29.81
N ALA A 333 14.09 7.36 -30.01
CA ALA A 333 13.11 7.93 -30.94
C ALA A 333 11.69 7.42 -30.63
N SER A 334 11.18 6.43 -31.35
CA SER A 334 9.89 5.79 -31.10
C SER A 334 10.03 4.34 -30.61
N GLU A 335 11.24 3.82 -30.48
CA GLU A 335 11.49 2.45 -30.00
C GLU A 335 11.48 2.40 -28.47
N LEU A 336 10.45 1.76 -27.90
CA LEU A 336 10.32 1.57 -26.46
C LEU A 336 10.70 0.14 -26.10
N LYS A 337 11.62 0.00 -25.13
CA LYS A 337 11.97 -1.29 -24.52
C LYS A 337 11.88 -1.17 -23.01
N PHE A 338 11.36 -2.17 -22.36
CA PHE A 338 11.40 -2.30 -20.90
C PHE A 338 11.37 -3.77 -20.47
N SER A 339 11.87 -4.04 -19.27
CA SER A 339 11.88 -5.37 -18.68
C SER A 339 11.34 -5.33 -17.26
N PHE A 340 10.65 -6.38 -16.85
CA PHE A 340 10.21 -6.58 -15.48
C PHE A 340 10.23 -8.06 -15.12
N ALA A 341 10.37 -8.38 -13.84
CA ALA A 341 10.36 -9.77 -13.36
C ALA A 341 9.01 -10.07 -12.70
N ILE A 342 8.40 -11.18 -13.06
CA ILE A 342 7.22 -11.74 -12.39
C ILE A 342 7.72 -12.85 -11.46
N ASP A 343 7.67 -12.64 -10.14
CA ASP A 343 7.87 -13.68 -9.15
C ASP A 343 6.54 -14.39 -8.89
N LYS A 344 6.41 -15.61 -9.34
CA LYS A 344 5.23 -16.43 -9.11
C LYS A 344 5.62 -17.79 -8.52
N GLY A 345 5.48 -17.90 -7.20
CA GLY A 345 5.58 -19.19 -6.50
C GLY A 345 6.93 -19.89 -6.60
N GLY A 346 8.03 -19.11 -6.64
CA GLY A 346 9.41 -19.62 -6.72
C GLY A 346 9.95 -19.76 -8.15
N TRP A 347 9.22 -19.22 -9.13
CA TRP A 347 9.70 -19.09 -10.51
C TRP A 347 9.79 -17.61 -10.84
N ASP A 348 11.00 -17.14 -11.11
CA ASP A 348 11.25 -15.79 -11.58
C ASP A 348 11.19 -15.79 -13.11
N PHE A 349 10.19 -15.10 -13.65
CA PHE A 349 10.11 -14.88 -15.11
C PHE A 349 10.55 -13.46 -15.41
N LEU A 350 11.62 -13.32 -16.16
CA LEU A 350 11.96 -12.06 -16.79
C LEU A 350 11.10 -11.89 -18.03
N VAL A 351 10.40 -10.78 -18.12
CA VAL A 351 9.58 -10.37 -19.27
C VAL A 351 10.25 -9.16 -19.90
N ASP A 352 10.58 -9.27 -21.16
CA ASP A 352 11.12 -8.17 -21.96
C ASP A 352 10.07 -7.67 -22.94
N PHE A 353 9.85 -6.37 -22.98
CA PHE A 353 9.03 -5.70 -23.98
C PHE A 353 9.90 -5.05 -25.03
N GLU A 354 9.56 -5.26 -26.27
CA GLU A 354 10.08 -4.51 -27.42
C GLU A 354 8.92 -4.01 -28.27
N GLY A 355 8.88 -2.71 -28.56
CA GLY A 355 7.78 -2.13 -29.32
C GLY A 355 8.03 -0.69 -29.74
N ARG A 356 6.97 -0.07 -30.26
CA ARG A 356 6.97 1.32 -30.73
C ARG A 356 5.93 2.14 -30.00
N LEU A 357 6.32 3.38 -29.76
CA LEU A 357 5.47 4.44 -29.24
C LEU A 357 5.13 5.37 -30.42
N ASP A 358 3.85 5.61 -30.65
CA ASP A 358 3.37 6.59 -31.62
C ASP A 358 2.28 7.46 -30.95
N GLY A 359 2.65 8.66 -30.55
CA GLY A 359 1.80 9.56 -29.76
C GLY A 359 1.30 8.88 -28.48
N ASP A 360 -0.01 8.66 -28.38
CA ASP A 360 -0.65 8.01 -27.23
C ASP A 360 -0.93 6.50 -27.44
N THR A 361 -0.23 5.86 -28.37
CA THR A 361 -0.34 4.43 -28.62
C THR A 361 1.00 3.69 -28.44
N ILE A 362 0.92 2.46 -27.93
CA ILE A 362 2.05 1.51 -27.85
C ILE A 362 1.65 0.25 -28.59
N GLU A 363 2.56 -0.24 -29.45
CA GLU A 363 2.44 -1.55 -30.08
C GLU A 363 3.77 -2.30 -30.02
N GLY A 364 3.74 -3.58 -29.64
CA GLY A 364 4.96 -4.39 -29.53
C GLY A 364 4.68 -5.82 -29.13
N SER A 365 5.69 -6.45 -28.55
CA SER A 365 5.60 -7.83 -28.08
C SER A 365 6.38 -8.04 -26.79
N TYR A 366 5.89 -8.97 -25.94
CA TYR A 366 6.62 -9.53 -24.81
C TYR A 366 7.41 -10.77 -25.19
N TYR A 367 8.57 -10.92 -24.58
CA TYR A 367 9.45 -12.08 -24.70
C TYR A 367 9.74 -12.68 -23.30
N PRO A 368 9.95 -14.00 -23.16
CA PRO A 368 9.81 -15.00 -24.22
C PRO A 368 8.34 -15.27 -24.57
N GLY A 369 8.08 -15.69 -25.83
CA GLY A 369 6.76 -16.15 -26.28
C GLY A 369 6.09 -15.29 -27.34
N GLU A 370 6.68 -14.15 -27.72
CA GLU A 370 6.15 -13.23 -28.75
C GLU A 370 4.68 -12.83 -28.55
N VAL A 371 4.33 -12.50 -27.28
CA VAL A 371 2.96 -12.12 -26.94
C VAL A 371 2.70 -10.69 -27.41
N SER A 372 1.75 -10.50 -28.32
CA SER A 372 1.38 -9.20 -28.84
C SER A 372 0.86 -8.26 -27.73
N VAL A 373 1.33 -7.02 -27.75
CA VAL A 373 0.96 -5.95 -26.82
C VAL A 373 0.46 -4.76 -27.62
N LYS A 374 -0.71 -4.27 -27.27
CA LYS A 374 -1.25 -3.00 -27.76
C LYS A 374 -1.70 -2.16 -26.58
N GLY A 375 -1.40 -0.88 -26.62
CA GLY A 375 -1.76 -0.02 -25.51
C GLY A 375 -2.06 1.40 -25.91
N ARG A 376 -2.70 2.10 -24.99
CA ARG A 376 -2.97 3.52 -25.11
C ARG A 376 -2.66 4.23 -23.80
N ARG A 377 -2.26 5.47 -23.91
CA ARG A 377 -2.07 6.33 -22.75
C ARG A 377 -3.42 6.73 -22.17
N ILE A 378 -3.54 6.62 -20.85
CA ILE A 378 -4.75 7.00 -20.11
C ILE A 378 -4.53 8.21 -19.20
N SER A 379 -3.26 8.57 -18.94
CA SER A 379 -2.89 9.78 -18.20
C SER A 379 -1.49 10.25 -18.58
N HIS A 380 -1.31 11.56 -18.70
CA HIS A 380 0.00 12.22 -18.91
C HIS A 380 0.67 12.62 -17.58
N SER A 381 -0.05 12.58 -16.45
CA SER A 381 0.37 13.07 -15.13
C SER A 381 0.25 11.99 -14.06
#